data_f674f974d56bf2d35d57cda13c0302a1
#
_entry.id   f674f974d56bf2d35d57cda13c0302a1
#
_cell.length_a   1.000
_cell.length_b   1.000
_cell.length_c   1.000
_cell.angle_alpha   90.00
_cell.angle_beta   90.00
_cell.angle_gamma   90.00
#
_symmetry.space_group_name_H-M   'P 1'
#
loop_
_entity.id
_entity.type
_entity.pdbx_description
1 polymer ?
#
loop_
_entity_poly.entity_id
_entity_poly.type
_entity_poly.pdbx_seq_one_letter_code
_entity_poly.pdbx_strand_id
1 'polypeptide(L)'
;VTAIAIHDLYGVEVRYCSNRKEAKDHGGDAGLLLGSKIKDGDRVVIIEDVTTSGKSIEETFPIIQAQGNVEIKGLMVSLNRMEKGLGGEKSALEEIREKYGFETNAIVTMEEVVEHLYNRTCQGRVVIDDTIKAAIDDYYKQYGCN
;
A
#
# COMPACT_ATOMS: atom_id res chain seq x y z
N VAL A 1 11.04 8.85 -2.97
CA VAL A 1 10.37 10.13 -2.67
C VAL A 1 10.03 10.24 -1.19
N THR A 2 9.30 9.26 -0.59
CA THR A 2 8.86 9.31 0.83
C THR A 2 10.02 9.57 1.80
N ALA A 3 11.15 8.86 1.68
CA ALA A 3 12.31 9.05 2.55
C ALA A 3 12.90 10.46 2.44
N ILE A 4 12.93 11.02 1.23
CA ILE A 4 13.37 12.40 0.99
C ILE A 4 12.41 13.39 1.68
N ALA A 5 11.10 13.22 1.48
CA ALA A 5 10.09 14.07 2.09
C ALA A 5 10.13 14.02 3.63
N ILE A 6 10.35 12.84 4.23
CA ILE A 6 10.49 12.70 5.67
C ILE A 6 11.73 13.47 6.17
N HIS A 7 12.85 13.37 5.45
CA HIS A 7 14.05 14.13 5.80
C HIS A 7 13.82 15.64 5.69
N ASP A 8 13.27 16.11 4.57
CA ASP A 8 13.09 17.54 4.31
C ASP A 8 12.07 18.20 5.26
N LEU A 9 11.00 17.48 5.62
CA LEU A 9 9.93 18.03 6.46
C LEU A 9 10.19 17.88 7.96
N TYR A 10 10.88 16.82 8.37
CA TYR A 10 10.99 16.43 9.77
C TYR A 10 12.44 16.28 10.26
N GLY A 11 13.44 16.41 9.38
CA GLY A 11 14.85 16.20 9.75
C GLY A 11 15.18 14.77 10.15
N VAL A 12 14.34 13.78 9.77
CA VAL A 12 14.49 12.38 10.15
C VAL A 12 15.08 11.59 8.99
N GLU A 13 16.20 10.92 9.25
CA GLU A 13 16.79 10.01 8.27
C GLU A 13 16.13 8.63 8.35
N VAL A 14 15.58 8.19 7.22
CA VAL A 14 15.05 6.84 7.06
C VAL A 14 15.76 6.13 5.91
N ARG A 15 16.13 4.87 6.14
CA ARG A 15 16.65 4.01 5.09
C ARG A 15 15.50 3.49 4.24
N TYR A 16 15.73 3.25 2.96
CA TYR A 16 14.75 2.61 2.10
C TYR A 16 15.38 1.52 1.25
N CYS A 17 14.59 0.53 0.89
CA CYS A 17 14.88 -0.46 -0.12
C CYS A 17 13.60 -0.77 -0.92
N SER A 18 13.77 -1.38 -2.06
CA SER A 18 12.66 -1.89 -2.87
C SER A 18 12.94 -3.32 -3.29
N ASN A 19 11.89 -4.13 -3.40
CA ASN A 19 12.00 -5.46 -3.96
C ASN A 19 12.18 -5.40 -5.48
N ARG A 20 12.85 -6.40 -6.03
CA ARG A 20 12.99 -6.62 -7.47
C ARG A 20 12.07 -7.76 -7.87
N LYS A 21 11.51 -7.67 -9.07
CA LYS A 21 10.73 -8.78 -9.65
C LYS A 21 11.59 -10.01 -9.94
N GLU A 22 12.88 -9.80 -10.24
CA GLU A 22 13.85 -10.86 -10.55
C GLU A 22 15.12 -10.65 -9.75
N ALA A 23 15.66 -11.74 -9.20
CA ALA A 23 16.97 -11.71 -8.58
C ALA A 23 18.04 -11.49 -9.66
N LYS A 24 19.04 -10.64 -9.40
CA LYS A 24 20.21 -10.53 -10.27
C LYS A 24 21.20 -11.64 -9.95
N ASP A 25 21.60 -12.40 -10.96
CA ASP A 25 22.60 -13.46 -10.84
C ASP A 25 24.05 -12.93 -10.84
N HIS A 26 24.26 -11.64 -11.20
CA HIS A 26 25.60 -11.06 -11.37
C HIS A 26 25.69 -9.66 -10.77
N GLY A 27 26.77 -9.42 -10.03
CA GLY A 27 27.13 -8.14 -9.41
C GLY A 27 27.12 -8.20 -7.87
N GLY A 28 27.86 -7.31 -7.20
CA GLY A 28 28.08 -7.30 -5.75
C GLY A 28 26.85 -7.12 -4.87
N ASP A 29 25.64 -6.95 -5.45
CA ASP A 29 24.33 -6.92 -4.78
C ASP A 29 23.42 -8.02 -5.36
N ALA A 30 23.86 -9.27 -5.28
CA ALA A 30 23.01 -10.43 -5.53
C ALA A 30 21.92 -10.49 -4.44
N GLY A 31 20.66 -10.16 -4.79
CA GLY A 31 19.54 -10.18 -3.85
C GLY A 31 18.24 -9.67 -4.45
N LEU A 32 17.15 -9.93 -3.74
CA LEU A 32 15.80 -9.49 -4.12
C LEU A 32 15.52 -8.04 -3.69
N LEU A 33 16.39 -7.43 -2.87
CA LEU A 33 16.22 -6.05 -2.39
C LEU A 33 17.28 -5.13 -3.01
N LEU A 34 16.84 -3.95 -3.43
CA LEU A 34 17.67 -2.86 -3.94
C LEU A 34 17.63 -1.69 -2.96
N GLY A 35 18.80 -1.13 -2.62
CA GLY A 35 18.94 0.01 -1.72
C GLY A 35 19.59 -0.35 -0.41
N SER A 36 19.08 0.17 0.70
CA SER A 36 19.64 -0.09 2.02
C SER A 36 19.43 -1.53 2.44
N LYS A 37 20.47 -2.15 3.03
CA LYS A 37 20.34 -3.49 3.61
C LYS A 37 19.48 -3.43 4.87
N ILE A 38 18.54 -4.35 4.97
CA ILE A 38 17.79 -4.61 6.20
C ILE A 38 18.68 -5.40 7.14
N LYS A 39 18.61 -5.13 8.45
CA LYS A 39 19.43 -5.73 9.50
C LYS A 39 18.57 -6.18 10.67
N ASP A 40 19.13 -7.04 11.51
CA ASP A 40 18.52 -7.41 12.79
C ASP A 40 18.15 -6.19 13.63
N GLY A 41 16.95 -6.20 14.19
CA GLY A 41 16.40 -5.12 15.01
C GLY A 41 15.79 -3.97 14.19
N ASP A 42 15.82 -4.01 12.87
CA ASP A 42 15.18 -2.98 12.04
C ASP A 42 13.66 -3.01 12.19
N ARG A 43 13.09 -1.81 12.21
CA ARG A 43 11.64 -1.57 12.14
C ARG A 43 11.29 -1.13 10.73
N VAL A 44 10.42 -1.88 10.08
CA VAL A 44 10.11 -1.73 8.65
C VAL A 44 8.66 -1.30 8.47
N VAL A 45 8.42 -0.31 7.60
CA VAL A 45 7.10 0.01 7.05
C VAL A 45 7.12 -0.33 5.58
N ILE A 46 6.15 -1.13 5.14
CA ILE A 46 5.95 -1.45 3.73
C ILE A 46 5.13 -0.33 3.09
N ILE A 47 5.52 0.11 1.91
CA ILE A 47 4.79 1.12 1.15
C ILE A 47 4.41 0.54 -0.20
N GLU A 48 3.13 0.61 -0.53
CA GLU A 48 2.54 0.18 -1.80
C GLU A 48 1.67 1.30 -2.39
N ASP A 49 1.37 1.22 -3.68
CA ASP A 49 0.42 2.13 -4.31
C ASP A 49 -1.02 1.75 -3.95
N VAL A 50 -1.44 0.56 -4.30
CA VAL A 50 -2.74 -0.03 -3.97
C VAL A 50 -2.58 -1.53 -3.74
N THR A 51 -3.50 -2.12 -2.98
CA THR A 51 -3.61 -3.57 -2.88
C THR A 51 -5.07 -4.00 -3.01
N THR A 52 -5.31 -5.08 -3.77
CA THR A 52 -6.65 -5.67 -3.96
C THR A 52 -6.71 -7.09 -3.42
N SER A 53 -5.66 -7.87 -3.60
CA SER A 53 -5.59 -9.27 -3.18
C SER A 53 -4.58 -9.54 -2.08
N GLY A 54 -3.76 -8.56 -1.71
CA GLY A 54 -2.65 -8.76 -0.78
C GLY A 54 -1.46 -9.57 -1.34
N LYS A 55 -1.50 -9.96 -2.62
CA LYS A 55 -0.47 -10.81 -3.22
C LYS A 55 0.93 -10.18 -3.15
N SER A 56 1.07 -8.88 -3.36
CA SER A 56 2.35 -8.18 -3.24
C SER A 56 2.94 -8.32 -1.84
N ILE A 57 2.09 -8.29 -0.82
CA ILE A 57 2.52 -8.48 0.57
C ILE A 57 2.89 -9.94 0.84
N GLU A 58 2.15 -10.90 0.29
CA GLU A 58 2.50 -12.32 0.41
C GLU A 58 3.88 -12.64 -0.19
N GLU A 59 4.24 -11.96 -1.27
CA GLU A 59 5.56 -12.09 -1.92
C GLU A 59 6.65 -11.32 -1.15
N THR A 60 6.36 -10.13 -0.64
CA THR A 60 7.35 -9.23 -0.02
C THR A 60 7.64 -9.59 1.45
N PHE A 61 6.64 -10.04 2.19
CA PHE A 61 6.77 -10.37 3.61
C PHE A 61 7.89 -11.40 3.89
N PRO A 62 7.92 -12.57 3.22
CA PRO A 62 9.00 -13.55 3.45
C PRO A 62 10.37 -13.03 3.02
N ILE A 63 10.45 -12.15 2.01
CA ILE A 63 11.71 -11.54 1.58
C ILE A 63 12.29 -10.66 2.69
N ILE A 64 11.45 -9.87 3.35
CA ILE A 64 11.85 -9.01 4.47
C ILE A 64 12.27 -9.87 5.67
N GLN A 65 11.47 -10.87 6.04
CA GLN A 65 11.75 -11.75 7.17
C GLN A 65 13.04 -12.57 6.97
N ALA A 66 13.40 -12.91 5.75
CA ALA A 66 14.66 -13.61 5.44
C ALA A 66 15.91 -12.74 5.64
N GLN A 67 15.77 -11.41 5.80
CA GLN A 67 16.92 -10.52 6.02
C GLN A 67 17.46 -10.54 7.47
N GLY A 68 16.67 -11.03 8.42
CA GLY A 68 17.05 -11.09 9.83
C GLY A 68 15.84 -10.98 10.77
N ASN A 69 16.12 -10.81 12.06
CA ASN A 69 15.07 -10.58 13.06
C ASN A 69 14.57 -9.13 12.96
N VAL A 70 13.58 -8.89 12.10
CA VAL A 70 13.03 -7.55 11.82
C VAL A 70 11.58 -7.46 12.27
N GLU A 71 11.17 -6.26 12.67
CA GLU A 71 9.80 -5.96 13.06
C GLU A 71 9.10 -5.17 11.94
N ILE A 72 8.11 -5.79 11.28
CA ILE A 72 7.26 -5.05 10.35
C ILE A 72 6.20 -4.32 11.16
N LYS A 73 6.25 -2.99 11.13
CA LYS A 73 5.35 -2.10 11.90
C LYS A 73 4.05 -1.82 11.18
N GLY A 74 4.05 -1.89 9.86
CA GLY A 74 2.83 -1.63 9.11
C GLY A 74 3.00 -1.62 7.60
N LEU A 75 1.85 -1.55 6.96
CA LEU A 75 1.67 -1.30 5.53
C LEU A 75 0.97 0.04 5.34
N MET A 76 1.52 0.88 4.49
CA MET A 76 0.90 2.12 4.03
C MET A 76 0.64 2.02 2.54
N VAL A 77 -0.61 2.19 2.12
CA VAL A 77 -0.99 2.29 0.71
C VAL A 77 -1.39 3.72 0.35
N SER A 78 -1.26 4.09 -0.92
CA SER A 78 -1.71 5.41 -1.37
C SER A 78 -3.24 5.49 -1.37
N LEU A 79 -3.91 4.45 -1.87
CA LEU A 79 -5.37 4.39 -1.96
C LEU A 79 -5.89 3.07 -1.40
N ASN A 80 -6.80 3.16 -0.42
CA ASN A 80 -7.67 2.04 -0.06
C ASN A 80 -8.88 2.04 -0.99
N ARG A 81 -8.95 1.06 -1.88
CA ARG A 81 -10.06 0.90 -2.82
C ARG A 81 -11.34 0.43 -2.13
N MET A 82 -11.29 0.03 -0.87
CA MET A 82 -12.45 -0.46 -0.09
C MET A 82 -13.18 -1.63 -0.78
N GLU A 83 -12.44 -2.43 -1.52
CA GLU A 83 -12.95 -3.64 -2.16
C GLU A 83 -12.74 -4.85 -1.27
N LYS A 84 -13.63 -5.83 -1.43
CA LYS A 84 -13.50 -7.14 -0.77
C LYS A 84 -12.18 -7.79 -1.13
N GLY A 85 -11.48 -8.27 -0.14
CA GLY A 85 -10.31 -9.11 -0.30
C GLY A 85 -10.67 -10.51 -0.82
N LEU A 86 -9.70 -11.40 -0.87
CA LEU A 86 -9.88 -12.77 -1.33
C LEU A 86 -10.84 -13.59 -0.44
N GLY A 87 -10.97 -13.26 0.84
CA GLY A 87 -11.91 -13.87 1.78
C GLY A 87 -13.37 -13.45 1.54
N GLY A 88 -13.61 -12.37 0.77
CA GLY A 88 -14.91 -11.98 0.28
C GLY A 88 -15.80 -11.18 1.25
N GLU A 89 -15.38 -10.96 2.49
CA GLU A 89 -16.16 -10.20 3.49
C GLU A 89 -15.46 -8.90 3.91
N LYS A 90 -14.15 -8.96 4.15
CA LYS A 90 -13.32 -7.85 4.62
C LYS A 90 -12.55 -7.22 3.48
N SER A 91 -12.07 -6.00 3.70
CA SER A 91 -11.13 -5.38 2.76
C SER A 91 -9.79 -6.11 2.75
N ALA A 92 -9.04 -5.98 1.65
CA ALA A 92 -7.70 -6.55 1.57
C ALA A 92 -6.76 -6.05 2.68
N LEU A 93 -6.91 -4.79 3.10
CA LEU A 93 -6.11 -4.23 4.20
C LEU A 93 -6.44 -4.87 5.55
N GLU A 94 -7.72 -5.13 5.83
CA GLU A 94 -8.14 -5.83 7.04
C GLU A 94 -7.66 -7.27 7.05
N GLU A 95 -7.78 -7.99 5.93
CA GLU A 95 -7.28 -9.36 5.79
C GLU A 95 -5.76 -9.42 6.03
N ILE A 96 -4.99 -8.48 5.48
CA ILE A 96 -3.54 -8.37 5.69
C ILE A 96 -3.24 -8.12 7.16
N ARG A 97 -3.93 -7.17 7.80
CA ARG A 97 -3.74 -6.86 9.22
C ARG A 97 -3.97 -8.09 10.10
N GLU A 98 -5.03 -8.83 9.86
CA GLU A 98 -5.34 -10.04 10.63
C GLU A 98 -4.34 -11.17 10.37
N LYS A 99 -3.95 -11.36 9.12
CA LYS A 99 -3.03 -12.43 8.73
C LYS A 99 -1.62 -12.23 9.26
N TYR A 100 -1.12 -11.00 9.22
CA TYR A 100 0.29 -10.70 9.51
C TYR A 100 0.51 -9.98 10.84
N GLY A 101 -0.54 -9.47 11.50
CA GLY A 101 -0.48 -8.86 12.82
C GLY A 101 0.16 -7.48 12.88
N PHE A 102 0.29 -6.76 11.77
CA PHE A 102 0.78 -5.39 11.74
C PHE A 102 -0.30 -4.40 11.26
N GLU A 103 -0.11 -3.11 11.55
CA GLU A 103 -1.07 -2.08 11.18
C GLU A 103 -1.11 -1.85 9.67
N THR A 104 -2.31 -1.58 9.14
CA THR A 104 -2.53 -1.24 7.73
C THR A 104 -3.26 0.10 7.64
N ASN A 105 -2.74 1.00 6.81
CA ASN A 105 -3.27 2.35 6.64
C ASN A 105 -3.22 2.76 5.17
N ALA A 106 -4.06 3.74 4.82
CA ALA A 106 -4.05 4.38 3.51
C ALA A 106 -3.89 5.89 3.66
N ILE A 107 -3.34 6.55 2.61
CA ILE A 107 -3.32 8.01 2.55
C ILE A 107 -4.74 8.54 2.33
N VAL A 108 -5.53 7.85 1.49
CA VAL A 108 -6.91 8.20 1.15
C VAL A 108 -7.72 6.94 0.87
N THR A 109 -9.01 6.99 1.16
CA THR A 109 -9.97 5.95 0.79
C THR A 109 -10.74 6.35 -0.48
N MET A 110 -11.32 5.37 -1.17
CA MET A 110 -12.15 5.67 -2.33
C MET A 110 -13.43 6.42 -1.96
N GLU A 111 -13.97 6.20 -0.76
CA GLU A 111 -15.08 6.95 -0.22
C GLU A 111 -14.74 8.45 -0.10
N GLU A 112 -13.61 8.78 0.51
CA GLU A 112 -13.12 10.17 0.62
C GLU A 112 -12.86 10.80 -0.75
N VAL A 113 -12.33 10.04 -1.72
CA VAL A 113 -12.14 10.51 -3.11
C VAL A 113 -13.48 10.86 -3.74
N VAL A 114 -14.47 9.99 -3.60
CA VAL A 114 -15.83 10.23 -4.15
C VAL A 114 -16.47 11.43 -3.46
N GLU A 115 -16.46 11.49 -2.14
CA GLU A 115 -17.01 12.62 -1.38
C GLU A 115 -16.38 13.96 -1.77
N HIS A 116 -15.05 13.95 -1.96
CA HIS A 116 -14.31 15.16 -2.32
C HIS A 116 -14.57 15.62 -3.76
N LEU A 117 -14.74 14.71 -4.71
CA LEU A 117 -14.83 15.03 -6.15
C LEU A 117 -16.26 15.05 -6.70
N TYR A 118 -17.24 14.50 -5.98
CA TYR A 118 -18.62 14.42 -6.46
C TYR A 118 -19.23 15.81 -6.68
N ASN A 119 -19.66 16.06 -7.91
CA ASN A 119 -20.20 17.34 -8.38
C ASN A 119 -19.31 18.56 -8.09
N ARG A 120 -18.01 18.36 -7.89
CA ARG A 120 -17.03 19.45 -7.72
C ARG A 120 -16.19 19.63 -8.97
N THR A 121 -15.95 20.88 -9.30
CA THR A 121 -15.06 21.23 -10.41
C THR A 121 -13.59 21.05 -9.97
N CYS A 122 -12.88 20.19 -10.68
CA CYS A 122 -11.44 20.00 -10.52
C CYS A 122 -10.78 20.29 -11.86
N GLN A 123 -9.82 21.21 -11.88
CA GLN A 123 -9.13 21.64 -13.11
C GLN A 123 -10.09 22.01 -14.27
N GLY A 124 -11.18 22.72 -13.95
CA GLY A 124 -12.15 23.21 -14.93
C GLY A 124 -13.20 22.21 -15.40
N ARG A 125 -13.26 21.01 -14.82
CA ARG A 125 -14.27 19.98 -15.15
C ARG A 125 -14.76 19.25 -13.91
N VAL A 126 -16.00 18.78 -13.95
CA VAL A 126 -16.53 17.83 -12.96
C VAL A 126 -16.02 16.44 -13.33
N VAL A 127 -15.29 15.80 -12.41
CA VAL A 127 -14.68 14.46 -12.61
C VAL A 127 -15.67 13.37 -12.27
N ILE A 128 -16.41 13.52 -11.16
CA ILE A 128 -17.45 12.59 -10.72
C ILE A 128 -18.77 13.34 -10.74
N ASP A 129 -19.53 13.13 -11.80
CA ASP A 129 -20.90 13.60 -11.94
C ASP A 129 -21.91 12.54 -11.43
N ASP A 130 -23.21 12.82 -11.56
CA ASP A 130 -24.26 11.90 -11.11
C ASP A 130 -24.19 10.54 -11.82
N THR A 131 -23.81 10.52 -13.10
CA THR A 131 -23.70 9.29 -13.89
C THR A 131 -22.55 8.43 -13.41
N ILE A 132 -21.38 9.04 -13.20
CA ILE A 132 -20.19 8.34 -12.69
C ILE A 132 -20.43 7.89 -11.24
N LYS A 133 -21.06 8.74 -10.41
CA LYS A 133 -21.41 8.39 -9.03
C LYS A 133 -22.30 7.15 -8.98
N ALA A 134 -23.35 7.09 -9.80
CA ALA A 134 -24.25 5.95 -9.87
C ALA A 134 -23.51 4.68 -10.30
N ALA A 135 -22.60 4.77 -11.28
CA ALA A 135 -21.77 3.63 -11.70
C ALA A 135 -20.81 3.15 -10.60
N ILE A 136 -20.23 4.07 -9.84
CA ILE A 136 -19.40 3.74 -8.66
C ILE A 136 -20.26 3.04 -7.61
N ASP A 137 -21.44 3.54 -7.29
CA ASP A 137 -22.34 2.93 -6.29
C ASP A 137 -22.74 1.50 -6.70
N ASP A 138 -23.05 1.28 -7.98
CA ASP A 138 -23.38 -0.06 -8.49
C ASP A 138 -22.16 -1.00 -8.45
N TYR A 139 -20.97 -0.50 -8.73
CA TYR A 139 -19.74 -1.25 -8.58
C TYR A 139 -19.53 -1.69 -7.13
N TYR A 140 -19.67 -0.77 -6.17
CA TYR A 140 -19.46 -1.09 -4.75
C TYR A 140 -20.55 -1.96 -4.12
N LYS A 141 -21.77 -2.01 -4.67
CA LYS A 141 -22.77 -3.01 -4.27
C LYS A 141 -22.28 -4.46 -4.52
N GLN A 142 -21.46 -4.64 -5.55
CA GLN A 142 -20.95 -5.97 -5.93
C GLN A 142 -19.59 -6.26 -5.28
N TYR A 143 -18.66 -5.31 -5.32
CA TYR A 143 -17.26 -5.52 -4.96
C TYR A 143 -16.82 -4.83 -3.68
N GLY A 144 -17.60 -3.90 -3.15
CA GLY A 144 -17.27 -3.15 -1.95
C GLY A 144 -17.34 -4.01 -0.69
N CYS A 145 -16.44 -3.77 0.26
CA CYS A 145 -16.58 -4.19 1.65
C CYS A 145 -17.35 -3.12 2.42
N ASN A 146 -18.25 -3.54 3.29
CA ASN A 146 -19.01 -2.66 4.19
C ASN A 146 -18.18 -2.32 5.43
#